data_3ca5e9787f8881f470618f2aa5ffc797
#
_entry.id   3ca5e9787f8881f470618f2aa5ffc797
#
_cell.length_a   1.000
_cell.length_b   1.000
_cell.length_c   1.000
_cell.angle_alpha   90.00
_cell.angle_beta   90.00
_cell.angle_gamma   90.00
#
_symmetry.space_group_name_H-M   'P 1'
#
loop_
_entity.id
_entity.type
_entity.pdbx_description
1 polymer ?
#
loop_
_entity_poly.entity_id
_entity_poly.type
_entity_poly.pdbx_seq_one_letter_code
_entity_poly.pdbx_strand_id
1 'polypeptide(L)'
;MVRQLRKLVTIGVLVAALLVPLPDAGPAAKAIESSSSSKSKSTKTSKLRKRLLPSRYRGYAPTYADSVSADDPSFDDPVVREAAVSALGRYNGSVVAVDPNTGRILTVVNQRIAFSDGYIPCSTIKPTIAIAALEENVITNDTMLKVGRRKYMNLTDALAHSNNVFFEELGRRMGFDTVSKYGRLLGLGELSGYNLPDEHPGSFPTQPPAFGGVARMSSFGEGIQITPLQLAAIAAAFANGGTLYYLQYPHSREEAQNFEPRVKRDLNISNVLPQVREGMLAAVLYGTGRLSYDAGGEETPLGKTGTCDDRANPSRIGWFVSYADEAHPKIALAVLLRGNTRRVKGPTAAQVAGVIYRKLREQNYFAETSKGTAVPTPSSGK
;
A
#
# COMPACT_ATOMS: atom_id res chain seq x y z
N MET A 1 1.29 -3.71 -26.21
CA MET A 1 1.25 -4.97 -25.44
C MET A 1 0.06 -5.04 -24.47
N VAL A 2 -0.27 -4.00 -23.74
CA VAL A 2 -1.41 -3.94 -22.78
C VAL A 2 -2.79 -4.19 -23.41
N ARG A 3 -3.03 -3.79 -24.66
CA ARG A 3 -4.31 -4.03 -25.36
C ARG A 3 -4.58 -5.49 -25.72
N GLN A 4 -3.57 -6.34 -25.82
CA GLN A 4 -3.78 -7.77 -26.16
C GLN A 4 -4.12 -8.61 -24.91
N LEU A 5 -3.61 -8.29 -23.73
CA LEU A 5 -3.99 -8.97 -22.49
C LEU A 5 -5.46 -8.75 -22.12
N ARG A 6 -6.05 -7.58 -22.50
CA ARG A 6 -7.48 -7.30 -22.26
C ARG A 6 -8.44 -8.19 -23.06
N LYS A 7 -8.02 -8.77 -24.18
CA LYS A 7 -8.88 -9.63 -25.04
C LYS A 7 -8.94 -11.09 -24.61
N LEU A 8 -8.04 -11.56 -23.77
CA LEU A 8 -7.97 -12.98 -23.35
C LEU A 8 -8.79 -13.30 -22.10
N VAL A 9 -9.27 -12.31 -21.36
CA VAL A 9 -10.05 -12.50 -20.12
C VAL A 9 -11.56 -12.55 -20.34
N THR A 10 -12.04 -12.25 -21.55
CA THR A 10 -13.50 -12.12 -21.85
C THR A 10 -14.13 -13.37 -22.48
N ILE A 11 -13.41 -14.48 -22.63
CA ILE A 11 -13.97 -15.71 -23.21
C ILE A 11 -13.83 -16.84 -22.19
N GLY A 12 -14.88 -17.08 -21.41
CA GLY A 12 -14.92 -18.29 -20.58
C GLY A 12 -15.89 -18.28 -19.41
N VAL A 13 -17.13 -17.86 -19.60
CA VAL A 13 -18.22 -18.29 -18.70
C VAL A 13 -19.46 -18.53 -19.53
N LEU A 14 -19.60 -19.74 -20.04
CA LEU A 14 -20.88 -20.26 -20.52
C LEU A 14 -21.43 -21.19 -19.45
N VAL A 15 -22.51 -20.76 -18.80
CA VAL A 15 -23.20 -21.49 -17.74
C VAL A 15 -24.08 -22.58 -18.37
N ALA A 16 -23.82 -23.83 -18.01
CA ALA A 16 -24.76 -24.92 -18.23
C ALA A 16 -25.64 -25.07 -16.95
N ALA A 17 -26.89 -24.70 -17.07
CA ALA A 17 -27.89 -24.95 -16.04
C ALA A 17 -28.37 -26.40 -16.17
N LEU A 18 -28.15 -27.22 -15.17
CA LEU A 18 -28.76 -28.53 -14.99
C LEU A 18 -29.90 -28.44 -13.96
N LEU A 19 -31.10 -28.62 -14.44
CA LEU A 19 -32.34 -28.80 -13.68
C LEU A 19 -32.29 -30.16 -12.96
N VAL A 20 -32.53 -30.16 -11.66
CA VAL A 20 -32.81 -31.37 -10.84
C VAL A 20 -34.17 -31.18 -10.19
N PRO A 21 -35.13 -32.15 -10.32
CA PRO A 21 -36.47 -31.99 -9.80
C PRO A 21 -36.58 -32.32 -8.28
N LEU A 22 -37.51 -31.61 -7.61
CA LEU A 22 -37.92 -31.79 -6.22
C LEU A 22 -38.82 -33.03 -6.09
N PRO A 23 -38.78 -33.78 -5.02
CA PRO A 23 -39.81 -34.74 -4.64
C PRO A 23 -40.89 -34.14 -3.73
N ASP A 24 -42.12 -34.62 -3.96
CA ASP A 24 -43.39 -34.22 -3.39
C ASP A 24 -43.54 -34.48 -1.88
N ALA A 25 -44.43 -33.70 -1.31
CA ALA A 25 -44.91 -33.78 0.06
C ALA A 25 -46.03 -34.84 0.25
N GLY A 26 -46.11 -35.44 1.41
CA GLY A 26 -47.27 -36.17 1.87
C GLY A 26 -47.31 -36.27 3.39
N PRO A 27 -48.52 -36.31 4.02
CA PRO A 27 -48.72 -35.84 5.40
C PRO A 27 -48.91 -36.92 6.42
N ALA A 28 -48.66 -36.63 7.70
CA ALA A 28 -49.38 -37.25 8.82
C ALA A 28 -49.19 -36.47 10.13
N ALA A 29 -50.29 -35.97 10.62
CA ALA A 29 -50.50 -35.43 11.94
C ALA A 29 -50.60 -36.55 13.01
N LYS A 30 -50.06 -36.28 14.22
CA LYS A 30 -50.59 -36.80 15.50
C LYS A 30 -50.32 -35.83 16.62
N ALA A 31 -51.38 -35.30 17.18
CA ALA A 31 -51.44 -34.58 18.42
C ALA A 31 -51.30 -35.54 19.62
N ILE A 32 -50.62 -35.11 20.68
CA ILE A 32 -50.86 -35.57 22.06
C ILE A 32 -50.59 -34.39 23.01
N GLU A 33 -51.47 -34.31 23.98
CA GLU A 33 -51.74 -33.22 24.91
C GLU A 33 -50.70 -33.00 26.03
N SER A 34 -50.69 -31.75 26.42
CA SER A 34 -50.58 -31.13 27.75
C SER A 34 -49.80 -31.76 28.91
N SER A 35 -48.85 -30.98 29.41
CA SER A 35 -48.77 -30.72 30.84
C SER A 35 -48.05 -29.38 31.14
N SER A 36 -48.76 -28.49 31.81
CA SER A 36 -48.36 -27.20 32.30
C SER A 36 -47.31 -27.30 33.41
N SER A 37 -46.18 -26.66 33.29
CA SER A 37 -45.39 -26.22 34.44
C SER A 37 -44.78 -24.86 34.18
N SER A 38 -45.27 -23.86 34.89
CA SER A 38 -44.76 -22.52 34.96
C SER A 38 -43.33 -22.51 35.47
N LYS A 39 -42.36 -22.15 34.62
CA LYS A 39 -41.01 -21.76 35.06
C LYS A 39 -40.75 -20.32 34.62
N SER A 40 -40.50 -19.48 35.64
CA SER A 40 -40.13 -18.10 35.58
C SER A 40 -39.00 -17.85 34.55
N LYS A 41 -39.24 -16.95 33.61
CA LYS A 41 -38.21 -16.46 32.71
C LYS A 41 -37.23 -15.56 33.47
N SER A 42 -36.09 -16.09 33.87
CA SER A 42 -34.94 -15.30 34.28
C SER A 42 -34.38 -14.64 33.05
N THR A 43 -34.45 -13.34 32.99
CA THR A 43 -33.83 -12.49 31.96
C THR A 43 -32.31 -12.66 32.08
N LYS A 44 -31.73 -13.49 31.22
CA LYS A 44 -30.27 -13.58 31.05
C LYS A 44 -29.81 -12.30 30.33
N THR A 45 -29.37 -11.30 31.08
CA THR A 45 -28.54 -10.21 30.55
C THR A 45 -27.32 -10.86 29.92
N SER A 46 -27.24 -10.81 28.59
CA SER A 46 -26.06 -11.20 27.84
C SER A 46 -24.94 -10.23 28.19
N LYS A 47 -24.07 -10.62 29.13
CA LYS A 47 -22.79 -9.96 29.34
C LYS A 47 -22.02 -10.08 28.04
N LEU A 48 -21.90 -8.96 27.30
CA LEU A 48 -21.01 -8.84 26.15
C LEU A 48 -19.60 -9.23 26.61
N ARG A 49 -19.18 -10.46 26.34
CA ARG A 49 -17.82 -10.90 26.61
C ARG A 49 -16.89 -10.01 25.76
N LYS A 50 -16.21 -9.04 26.39
CA LYS A 50 -15.06 -8.36 25.79
C LYS A 50 -14.14 -9.45 25.25
N ARG A 51 -14.04 -9.57 23.92
CA ARG A 51 -13.10 -10.49 23.28
C ARG A 51 -11.70 -10.04 23.69
N LEU A 52 -11.08 -10.73 24.63
CA LEU A 52 -9.69 -10.48 25.00
C LEU A 52 -8.83 -10.69 23.75
N LEU A 53 -7.96 -9.73 23.49
CA LEU A 53 -6.97 -9.84 22.41
C LEU A 53 -6.09 -11.08 22.67
N PRO A 54 -5.69 -11.81 21.60
CA PRO A 54 -4.68 -12.85 21.74
C PRO A 54 -3.46 -12.31 22.48
N SER A 55 -2.88 -13.11 23.36
CA SER A 55 -1.78 -12.70 24.25
C SER A 55 -0.59 -12.07 23.49
N ARG A 56 -0.32 -12.50 22.26
CA ARG A 56 0.74 -11.98 21.39
C ARG A 56 0.55 -10.52 20.94
N TYR A 57 -0.64 -9.95 21.05
CA TYR A 57 -0.93 -8.57 20.68
C TYR A 57 -1.14 -7.67 21.91
N ARG A 58 -0.85 -8.19 23.11
CA ARG A 58 -0.89 -7.37 24.33
C ARG A 58 0.25 -6.36 24.28
N GLY A 59 -0.07 -5.08 24.47
CA GLY A 59 0.89 -3.99 24.36
C GLY A 59 1.04 -3.39 22.94
N TYR A 60 0.42 -3.99 21.93
CA TYR A 60 0.39 -3.40 20.58
C TYR A 60 -0.50 -2.16 20.52
N ALA A 61 -0.13 -1.22 19.65
CA ALA A 61 -0.94 -0.05 19.35
C ALA A 61 -2.39 -0.42 18.98
N PRO A 62 -3.39 0.39 19.32
CA PRO A 62 -4.78 0.11 18.96
C PRO A 62 -4.98 0.14 17.43
N THR A 63 -5.90 -0.69 16.93
CA THR A 63 -6.25 -0.73 15.48
C THR A 63 -7.03 0.51 15.04
N TYR A 64 -7.73 1.16 15.95
CA TYR A 64 -8.54 2.34 15.68
C TYR A 64 -8.08 3.50 16.57
N ALA A 65 -7.93 4.68 15.96
CA ALA A 65 -7.55 5.91 16.64
C ALA A 65 -8.11 7.11 15.86
N ASP A 66 -8.08 8.27 16.47
CA ASP A 66 -8.22 9.52 15.75
C ASP A 66 -6.89 9.82 15.04
N SER A 67 -6.92 9.81 13.72
CA SER A 67 -5.74 9.96 12.87
C SER A 67 -5.61 11.36 12.26
N VAL A 68 -6.49 12.31 12.59
CA VAL A 68 -6.55 13.63 11.93
C VAL A 68 -6.48 14.81 12.88
N SER A 69 -6.73 14.62 14.18
CA SER A 69 -6.91 15.72 15.13
C SER A 69 -5.67 16.59 15.38
N ALA A 70 -4.50 16.12 15.02
CA ALA A 70 -3.23 16.84 15.19
C ALA A 70 -2.59 17.27 13.85
N ASP A 71 -3.29 17.11 12.73
CA ASP A 71 -2.78 17.49 11.43
C ASP A 71 -2.96 18.99 11.15
N ASP A 72 -1.99 19.57 10.45
CA ASP A 72 -2.14 20.87 9.79
C ASP A 72 -2.35 20.66 8.28
N PRO A 73 -3.58 20.77 7.78
CA PRO A 73 -3.90 20.58 6.37
C PRO A 73 -3.89 21.87 5.55
N SER A 74 -3.31 22.96 6.05
CA SER A 74 -3.43 24.33 5.48
C SER A 74 -3.04 24.43 4.00
N PHE A 75 -2.12 23.57 3.53
CA PHE A 75 -1.62 23.55 2.16
C PHE A 75 -1.86 22.22 1.45
N ASP A 76 -2.68 21.35 2.04
CA ASP A 76 -3.12 20.12 1.39
C ASP A 76 -3.97 20.44 0.15
N ASP A 77 -3.90 19.55 -0.86
CA ASP A 77 -4.92 19.50 -1.90
C ASP A 77 -6.25 19.05 -1.26
N PRO A 78 -7.29 19.89 -1.27
CA PRO A 78 -8.52 19.61 -0.54
C PRO A 78 -9.25 18.36 -1.06
N VAL A 79 -9.17 18.07 -2.35
CA VAL A 79 -9.80 16.89 -2.99
C VAL A 79 -9.08 15.62 -2.54
N VAL A 80 -7.75 15.64 -2.60
CA VAL A 80 -6.92 14.51 -2.17
C VAL A 80 -7.04 14.28 -0.65
N ARG A 81 -7.06 15.37 0.13
CA ARG A 81 -7.24 15.32 1.59
C ARG A 81 -8.56 14.67 1.98
N GLU A 82 -9.66 15.14 1.41
CA GLU A 82 -11.00 14.58 1.70
C GLU A 82 -11.06 13.09 1.35
N ALA A 83 -10.56 12.71 0.18
CA ALA A 83 -10.51 11.32 -0.25
C ALA A 83 -9.68 10.46 0.72
N ALA A 84 -8.50 10.94 1.13
CA ALA A 84 -7.60 10.20 2.02
C ALA A 84 -8.16 10.05 3.45
N VAL A 85 -8.68 11.13 4.05
CA VAL A 85 -9.29 11.10 5.38
C VAL A 85 -10.51 10.18 5.41
N SER A 86 -11.41 10.32 4.43
CA SER A 86 -12.60 9.50 4.32
C SER A 86 -12.25 8.00 4.13
N ALA A 87 -11.23 7.69 3.34
CA ALA A 87 -10.82 6.31 3.09
C ALA A 87 -10.11 5.66 4.28
N LEU A 88 -9.24 6.40 4.99
CA LEU A 88 -8.57 5.94 6.21
C LEU A 88 -9.59 5.70 7.33
N GLY A 89 -10.59 6.57 7.43
CA GLY A 89 -11.68 6.46 8.41
C GLY A 89 -11.12 6.37 9.83
N ARG A 90 -11.55 5.34 10.56
CA ARG A 90 -11.14 5.14 11.97
C ARG A 90 -9.86 4.32 12.15
N TYR A 91 -9.21 3.87 11.09
CA TYR A 91 -7.97 3.12 11.24
C TYR A 91 -6.86 3.99 11.85
N ASN A 92 -6.10 3.40 12.78
CA ASN A 92 -4.84 3.96 13.25
C ASN A 92 -3.79 3.76 12.14
N GLY A 93 -3.49 4.81 11.42
CA GLY A 93 -2.63 4.74 10.24
C GLY A 93 -2.26 6.11 9.74
N SER A 94 -1.62 6.14 8.57
CA SER A 94 -1.25 7.35 7.86
C SER A 94 -1.42 7.15 6.36
N VAL A 95 -1.73 8.23 5.65
CA VAL A 95 -1.74 8.30 4.19
C VAL A 95 -0.85 9.47 3.77
N VAL A 96 0.14 9.19 2.93
CA VAL A 96 0.93 10.21 2.24
C VAL A 96 0.62 10.13 0.76
N ALA A 97 0.20 11.24 0.18
CA ALA A 97 -0.06 11.39 -1.25
C ALA A 97 0.86 12.46 -1.82
N VAL A 98 1.52 12.17 -2.93
CA VAL A 98 2.46 13.08 -3.58
C VAL A 98 2.22 13.12 -5.09
N ASP A 99 2.50 14.26 -5.71
CA ASP A 99 2.64 14.36 -7.16
C ASP A 99 3.97 13.72 -7.58
N PRO A 100 3.93 12.63 -8.36
CA PRO A 100 5.15 11.91 -8.73
C PRO A 100 6.08 12.69 -9.66
N ASN A 101 5.57 13.70 -10.36
CA ASN A 101 6.32 14.45 -11.36
C ASN A 101 7.06 15.66 -10.78
N THR A 102 6.74 16.05 -9.55
CA THR A 102 7.29 17.25 -8.91
C THR A 102 7.80 17.01 -7.49
N GLY A 103 7.40 15.93 -6.83
CA GLY A 103 7.67 15.70 -5.42
C GLY A 103 6.80 16.55 -4.47
N ARG A 104 5.82 17.31 -5.00
CA ARG A 104 4.89 18.07 -4.15
C ARG A 104 4.05 17.12 -3.31
N ILE A 105 4.03 17.32 -2.01
CA ILE A 105 3.11 16.65 -1.11
C ILE A 105 1.70 17.21 -1.34
N LEU A 106 0.77 16.33 -1.70
CA LEU A 106 -0.64 16.67 -1.94
C LEU A 106 -1.43 16.58 -0.63
N THR A 107 -1.13 15.62 0.23
CA THR A 107 -1.67 15.53 1.60
C THR A 107 -0.86 14.58 2.45
N VAL A 108 -0.83 14.84 3.76
CA VAL A 108 -0.33 13.94 4.79
C VAL A 108 -1.41 13.77 5.85
N VAL A 109 -2.08 12.62 5.86
CA VAL A 109 -3.03 12.25 6.92
C VAL A 109 -2.28 11.55 8.04
N ASN A 110 -2.45 12.01 9.27
CA ASN A 110 -1.70 11.62 10.47
C ASN A 110 -0.20 11.94 10.35
N GLN A 111 0.07 13.24 10.30
CA GLN A 111 1.44 13.80 10.19
C GLN A 111 2.36 13.26 11.28
N ARG A 112 1.86 13.08 12.51
CA ARG A 112 2.64 12.49 13.62
C ARG A 112 3.19 11.10 13.32
N ILE A 113 2.44 10.26 12.58
CA ILE A 113 2.92 8.94 12.15
C ILE A 113 3.81 9.07 10.92
N ALA A 114 3.46 9.95 9.99
CA ALA A 114 4.20 10.12 8.75
C ALA A 114 5.63 10.61 8.98
N PHE A 115 5.83 11.49 9.96
CA PHE A 115 7.13 12.10 10.31
C PHE A 115 7.92 11.32 11.38
N SER A 116 7.34 10.27 11.99
CA SER A 116 8.01 9.47 13.03
C SER A 116 9.21 8.68 12.50
N ASP A 117 9.96 8.06 13.43
CA ASP A 117 11.18 7.25 13.20
C ASP A 117 11.01 6.05 12.26
N GLY A 118 9.82 5.85 11.73
CA GLY A 118 9.54 4.85 10.72
C GLY A 118 9.06 3.53 11.29
N TYR A 119 8.81 2.60 10.37
CA TYR A 119 8.27 1.28 10.65
C TYR A 119 8.94 0.26 9.73
N ILE A 120 8.99 -0.99 10.16
CA ILE A 120 9.47 -2.07 9.29
C ILE A 120 8.71 -2.09 7.96
N PRO A 121 9.39 -2.07 6.79
CA PRO A 121 8.72 -1.99 5.48
C PRO A 121 7.92 -3.24 5.13
N CYS A 122 8.17 -4.36 5.80
CA CYS A 122 7.61 -5.65 5.40
C CYS A 122 7.94 -5.93 3.92
N SER A 123 6.97 -6.43 3.17
CA SER A 123 7.15 -6.77 1.74
C SER A 123 7.14 -5.57 0.79
N THR A 124 7.01 -4.33 1.26
CA THR A 124 7.15 -3.16 0.38
C THR A 124 8.60 -2.89 -0.02
N ILE A 125 9.57 -3.53 0.62
CA ILE A 125 10.97 -3.51 0.20
C ILE A 125 11.23 -4.25 -1.13
N LYS A 126 10.36 -5.20 -1.51
CA LYS A 126 10.59 -6.11 -2.62
C LYS A 126 10.77 -5.45 -3.99
N PRO A 127 10.07 -4.37 -4.38
CA PRO A 127 10.37 -3.65 -5.61
C PRO A 127 11.80 -3.12 -5.65
N THR A 128 12.34 -2.58 -4.54
CA THR A 128 13.74 -2.16 -4.43
C THR A 128 14.71 -3.32 -4.68
N ILE A 129 14.41 -4.49 -4.09
CA ILE A 129 15.22 -5.70 -4.29
C ILE A 129 15.13 -6.22 -5.73
N ALA A 130 13.98 -6.08 -6.36
CA ALA A 130 13.79 -6.43 -7.77
C ALA A 130 14.65 -5.55 -8.69
N ILE A 131 14.63 -4.22 -8.47
CA ILE A 131 15.50 -3.27 -9.18
C ILE A 131 16.97 -3.70 -9.05
N ALA A 132 17.43 -3.92 -7.81
CA ALA A 132 18.81 -4.34 -7.54
C ALA A 132 19.20 -5.62 -8.30
N ALA A 133 18.34 -6.64 -8.25
CA ALA A 133 18.62 -7.92 -8.87
C ALA A 133 18.63 -7.88 -10.41
N LEU A 134 17.82 -7.01 -11.02
CA LEU A 134 17.80 -6.79 -12.46
C LEU A 134 19.02 -5.97 -12.91
N GLU A 135 19.33 -4.87 -12.24
CA GLU A 135 20.48 -4.01 -12.53
C GLU A 135 21.82 -4.78 -12.43
N GLU A 136 21.96 -5.62 -11.43
CA GLU A 136 23.17 -6.44 -11.23
C GLU A 136 23.15 -7.75 -12.04
N ASN A 137 22.17 -7.91 -12.94
CA ASN A 137 22.00 -9.11 -13.79
C ASN A 137 21.95 -10.44 -13.01
N VAL A 138 21.51 -10.42 -11.74
CA VAL A 138 21.31 -11.63 -10.91
C VAL A 138 20.11 -12.43 -11.42
N ILE A 139 19.15 -11.74 -12.02
CA ILE A 139 18.00 -12.30 -12.74
C ILE A 139 17.71 -11.49 -14.01
N THR A 140 17.00 -12.14 -14.94
CA THR A 140 16.29 -11.51 -16.05
C THR A 140 14.78 -11.66 -15.85
N ASN A 141 13.97 -11.08 -16.71
CA ASN A 141 12.51 -11.21 -16.65
C ASN A 141 12.03 -12.67 -16.71
N ASP A 142 12.74 -13.52 -17.46
CA ASP A 142 12.41 -14.94 -17.69
C ASP A 142 13.01 -15.88 -16.65
N THR A 143 13.78 -15.35 -15.70
CA THR A 143 14.43 -16.19 -14.68
C THR A 143 13.40 -16.84 -13.77
N MET A 144 13.37 -18.16 -13.74
CA MET A 144 12.52 -18.97 -12.87
C MET A 144 13.27 -19.44 -11.64
N LEU A 145 12.88 -18.99 -10.45
CA LEU A 145 13.47 -19.47 -9.19
C LEU A 145 12.54 -20.47 -8.49
N LYS A 146 13.16 -21.48 -7.87
CA LYS A 146 12.45 -22.49 -7.09
C LYS A 146 11.96 -21.88 -5.77
N VAL A 147 10.65 -21.84 -5.56
CA VAL A 147 10.01 -21.27 -4.36
C VAL A 147 9.31 -22.32 -3.50
N GLY A 148 9.38 -23.59 -3.88
CA GLY A 148 8.80 -24.72 -3.16
C GLY A 148 9.18 -26.05 -3.78
N ARG A 149 8.65 -27.17 -3.21
CA ARG A 149 9.06 -28.52 -3.63
C ARG A 149 8.95 -28.76 -5.15
N ARG A 150 7.87 -28.29 -5.78
CA ARG A 150 7.59 -28.40 -7.22
C ARG A 150 7.08 -27.08 -7.79
N LYS A 151 7.39 -25.93 -7.15
CA LYS A 151 6.91 -24.63 -7.54
C LYS A 151 8.07 -23.73 -7.91
N TYR A 152 7.95 -23.11 -9.07
CA TYR A 152 8.85 -22.09 -9.59
C TYR A 152 8.06 -20.81 -9.84
N MET A 153 8.69 -19.66 -9.76
CA MET A 153 8.10 -18.36 -10.08
C MET A 153 9.12 -17.49 -10.81
N ASN A 154 8.65 -16.65 -11.72
CA ASN A 154 9.38 -15.51 -12.24
C ASN A 154 9.20 -14.28 -11.32
N LEU A 155 9.80 -13.15 -11.70
CA LEU A 155 9.74 -11.91 -10.91
C LEU A 155 8.30 -11.37 -10.81
N THR A 156 7.55 -11.35 -11.92
CA THR A 156 6.16 -10.86 -11.99
C THR A 156 5.27 -11.58 -10.99
N ASP A 157 5.24 -12.90 -11.01
CA ASP A 157 4.45 -13.70 -10.08
C ASP A 157 4.95 -13.59 -8.63
N ALA A 158 6.27 -13.49 -8.43
CA ALA A 158 6.85 -13.33 -7.10
C ALA A 158 6.48 -11.99 -6.45
N LEU A 159 6.40 -10.90 -7.23
CA LEU A 159 5.89 -9.61 -6.80
C LEU A 159 4.38 -9.65 -6.56
N ALA A 160 3.61 -10.22 -7.49
CA ALA A 160 2.15 -10.34 -7.41
C ALA A 160 1.70 -11.05 -6.14
N HIS A 161 2.28 -12.21 -5.86
CA HIS A 161 1.96 -13.04 -4.70
C HIS A 161 2.81 -12.71 -3.47
N SER A 162 3.72 -11.73 -3.57
CA SER A 162 4.61 -11.31 -2.49
C SER A 162 5.43 -12.48 -1.91
N ASN A 163 6.01 -13.33 -2.76
CA ASN A 163 6.68 -14.55 -2.36
C ASN A 163 8.00 -14.25 -1.62
N ASN A 164 8.14 -14.72 -0.38
CA ASN A 164 9.32 -14.44 0.43
C ASN A 164 10.53 -15.25 -0.02
N VAL A 165 10.33 -16.54 -0.37
CA VAL A 165 11.43 -17.43 -0.73
C VAL A 165 12.18 -16.90 -1.96
N PHE A 166 11.45 -16.36 -2.95
CA PHE A 166 12.02 -15.71 -4.12
C PHE A 166 12.96 -14.56 -3.73
N PHE A 167 12.47 -13.64 -2.91
CA PHE A 167 13.24 -12.45 -2.51
C PHE A 167 14.34 -12.75 -1.49
N GLU A 168 14.19 -13.75 -0.65
CA GLU A 168 15.28 -14.25 0.19
C GLU A 168 16.42 -14.82 -0.64
N GLU A 169 16.11 -15.56 -1.71
CA GLU A 169 17.12 -16.08 -2.63
C GLU A 169 17.82 -14.96 -3.38
N LEU A 170 17.11 -13.93 -3.84
CA LEU A 170 17.74 -12.74 -4.44
C LEU A 170 18.72 -12.08 -3.45
N GLY A 171 18.28 -11.89 -2.20
CA GLY A 171 19.16 -11.32 -1.16
C GLY A 171 20.43 -12.15 -0.92
N ARG A 172 20.31 -13.48 -0.89
CA ARG A 172 21.48 -14.35 -0.73
C ARG A 172 22.46 -14.23 -1.91
N ARG A 173 21.95 -14.16 -3.14
CA ARG A 173 22.77 -14.03 -4.35
C ARG A 173 23.49 -12.70 -4.45
N MET A 174 22.79 -11.61 -4.10
CA MET A 174 23.34 -10.26 -4.17
C MET A 174 24.31 -9.94 -3.01
N GLY A 175 24.05 -10.49 -1.83
CA GLY A 175 24.80 -10.12 -0.63
C GLY A 175 24.34 -8.78 -0.04
N PHE A 176 24.88 -8.45 1.14
CA PHE A 176 24.48 -7.26 1.90
C PHE A 176 24.87 -5.96 1.19
N ASP A 177 26.08 -5.89 0.64
CA ASP A 177 26.62 -4.65 0.05
C ASP A 177 25.77 -4.18 -1.14
N THR A 178 25.40 -5.11 -2.02
CA THR A 178 24.52 -4.81 -3.14
C THR A 178 23.12 -4.36 -2.68
N VAL A 179 22.49 -5.10 -1.76
CA VAL A 179 21.19 -4.73 -1.21
C VAL A 179 21.25 -3.37 -0.52
N SER A 180 22.32 -3.09 0.20
CA SER A 180 22.57 -1.80 0.87
C SER A 180 22.77 -0.66 -0.13
N LYS A 181 23.56 -0.89 -1.19
CA LYS A 181 23.76 0.08 -2.29
C LYS A 181 22.43 0.56 -2.85
N TYR A 182 21.56 -0.35 -3.25
CA TYR A 182 20.27 0.01 -3.85
C TYR A 182 19.25 0.55 -2.84
N GLY A 183 19.26 0.07 -1.60
CA GLY A 183 18.45 0.66 -0.55
C GLY A 183 18.78 2.14 -0.33
N ARG A 184 20.06 2.48 -0.24
CA ARG A 184 20.52 3.88 -0.10
C ARG A 184 20.31 4.69 -1.37
N LEU A 185 20.51 4.09 -2.55
CA LEU A 185 20.22 4.75 -3.83
C LEU A 185 18.77 5.26 -3.88
N LEU A 186 17.82 4.46 -3.37
CA LEU A 186 16.41 4.80 -3.29
C LEU A 186 16.03 5.67 -2.06
N GLY A 187 17.04 6.14 -1.29
CA GLY A 187 16.84 7.10 -0.20
C GLY A 187 16.49 6.48 1.15
N LEU A 188 16.65 5.16 1.34
CA LEU A 188 16.44 4.54 2.64
C LEU A 188 17.51 4.98 3.67
N GLY A 189 17.06 5.40 4.84
CA GLY A 189 17.91 5.96 5.89
C GLY A 189 18.30 7.42 5.68
N GLU A 190 17.62 8.13 4.79
CA GLU A 190 17.79 9.56 4.50
C GLU A 190 16.46 10.31 4.62
N LEU A 191 16.51 11.61 4.90
CA LEU A 191 15.31 12.46 4.78
C LEU A 191 14.79 12.44 3.35
N SER A 192 13.51 12.25 3.15
CA SER A 192 12.87 12.31 1.83
C SER A 192 12.42 13.72 1.47
N GLY A 193 12.18 14.55 2.47
CA GLY A 193 11.70 15.91 2.31
C GLY A 193 12.82 16.95 2.18
N TYR A 194 12.42 18.09 1.65
CA TYR A 194 13.20 19.32 1.68
C TYR A 194 12.51 20.31 2.61
N ASN A 195 13.20 20.72 3.68
CA ASN A 195 12.65 21.62 4.71
C ASN A 195 11.33 21.13 5.34
N LEU A 196 11.22 19.82 5.58
CA LEU A 196 10.14 19.28 6.40
C LEU A 196 10.61 19.23 7.85
N PRO A 197 10.18 20.18 8.71
CA PRO A 197 10.45 20.10 10.13
C PRO A 197 9.84 18.81 10.69
N ASP A 198 10.48 18.23 11.68
CA ASP A 198 10.04 17.00 12.36
C ASP A 198 10.12 15.71 11.51
N GLU A 199 10.58 15.75 10.25
CA GLU A 199 10.82 14.54 9.47
C GLU A 199 11.97 13.72 10.05
N HIS A 200 11.75 12.42 10.21
CA HIS A 200 12.76 11.45 10.62
C HIS A 200 13.28 10.63 9.42
N PRO A 201 14.61 10.38 9.33
CA PRO A 201 15.18 9.66 8.19
C PRO A 201 14.91 8.13 8.21
N GLY A 202 14.12 7.63 9.17
CA GLY A 202 14.05 6.21 9.41
C GLY A 202 15.39 5.61 9.83
N SER A 203 15.62 4.34 9.57
CA SER A 203 16.94 3.73 9.78
C SER A 203 17.24 2.66 8.74
N PHE A 204 18.50 2.57 8.35
CA PHE A 204 19.02 1.57 7.43
C PHE A 204 20.27 0.93 8.01
N PRO A 205 20.38 -0.42 8.08
CA PRO A 205 21.48 -1.09 8.76
C PRO A 205 22.81 -0.88 8.03
N THR A 206 23.92 -0.85 8.79
CA THR A 206 25.29 -0.76 8.28
C THR A 206 25.97 -2.11 8.12
N GLN A 207 25.32 -3.18 8.61
CA GLN A 207 25.77 -4.57 8.51
C GLN A 207 24.55 -5.50 8.38
N PRO A 208 24.71 -6.74 7.93
CA PRO A 208 23.59 -7.67 7.82
C PRO A 208 22.84 -7.82 9.14
N PRO A 209 21.50 -7.77 9.16
CA PRO A 209 20.73 -7.98 10.39
C PRO A 209 21.06 -9.32 11.05
N ALA A 210 21.21 -9.32 12.38
CA ALA A 210 21.52 -10.53 13.14
C ALA A 210 20.47 -11.63 12.98
N PHE A 211 19.20 -11.23 12.81
CA PHE A 211 18.08 -12.15 12.60
C PHE A 211 17.78 -12.32 11.12
N GLY A 212 18.12 -13.50 10.57
CA GLY A 212 17.84 -13.89 9.19
C GLY A 212 18.68 -13.22 8.12
N GLY A 213 19.63 -12.35 8.50
CA GLY A 213 20.60 -11.74 7.60
C GLY A 213 19.99 -11.00 6.42
N VAL A 214 20.76 -10.88 5.33
CA VAL A 214 20.35 -10.22 4.09
C VAL A 214 19.11 -10.86 3.45
N ALA A 215 18.89 -12.16 3.64
CA ALA A 215 17.73 -12.85 3.09
C ALA A 215 16.41 -12.27 3.65
N ARG A 216 16.31 -12.16 4.98
CA ARG A 216 15.13 -11.53 5.60
C ARG A 216 15.06 -10.03 5.35
N MET A 217 16.20 -9.35 5.31
CA MET A 217 16.26 -7.94 4.91
C MET A 217 15.63 -7.74 3.52
N SER A 218 15.89 -8.63 2.55
CA SER A 218 15.38 -8.53 1.19
C SER A 218 13.91 -8.95 1.05
N SER A 219 13.37 -9.76 1.93
CA SER A 219 11.98 -10.25 1.85
C SER A 219 11.01 -9.52 2.78
N PHE A 220 11.47 -9.06 3.94
CA PHE A 220 10.67 -8.43 5.00
C PHE A 220 11.16 -7.04 5.40
N GLY A 221 12.35 -6.61 4.95
CA GLY A 221 12.97 -5.38 5.43
C GLY A 221 13.49 -5.49 6.87
N GLU A 222 13.92 -6.69 7.29
CA GLU A 222 14.49 -6.88 8.64
C GLU A 222 15.65 -5.90 8.87
N GLY A 223 15.64 -5.21 10.02
CA GLY A 223 16.62 -4.19 10.37
C GLY A 223 16.42 -2.81 9.74
N ILE A 224 15.42 -2.64 8.87
CA ILE A 224 15.08 -1.36 8.22
C ILE A 224 13.87 -0.74 8.93
N GLN A 225 13.90 0.58 9.16
CA GLN A 225 12.74 1.39 9.51
C GLN A 225 12.55 2.43 8.40
N ILE A 226 11.37 2.42 7.76
CA ILE A 226 11.01 3.34 6.67
C ILE A 226 9.82 4.20 7.06
N THR A 227 9.88 5.49 6.72
CA THR A 227 8.75 6.39 6.94
C THR A 227 7.73 6.31 5.80
N PRO A 228 6.46 6.68 6.02
CA PRO A 228 5.49 6.82 4.94
C PRO A 228 5.94 7.80 3.85
N LEU A 229 6.68 8.85 4.20
CA LEU A 229 7.25 9.81 3.25
C LEU A 229 8.27 9.16 2.33
N GLN A 230 9.24 8.41 2.88
CA GLN A 230 10.24 7.69 2.08
C GLN A 230 9.56 6.72 1.10
N LEU A 231 8.52 6.01 1.56
CA LEU A 231 7.83 5.04 0.73
C LEU A 231 7.03 5.72 -0.39
N ALA A 232 6.43 6.90 -0.11
CA ALA A 232 5.76 7.72 -1.12
C ALA A 232 6.76 8.28 -2.15
N ALA A 233 7.94 8.73 -1.72
CA ALA A 233 9.00 9.21 -2.62
C ALA A 233 9.51 8.10 -3.56
N ILE A 234 9.69 6.88 -3.05
CA ILE A 234 10.07 5.71 -3.87
C ILE A 234 8.97 5.38 -4.88
N ALA A 235 7.70 5.40 -4.46
CA ALA A 235 6.58 5.17 -5.36
C ALA A 235 6.51 6.23 -6.46
N ALA A 236 6.74 7.50 -6.11
CA ALA A 236 6.81 8.59 -7.07
C ALA A 236 7.95 8.40 -8.07
N ALA A 237 9.14 8.00 -7.61
CA ALA A 237 10.27 7.71 -8.50
C ALA A 237 9.98 6.54 -9.45
N PHE A 238 9.27 5.51 -9.00
CA PHE A 238 8.84 4.43 -9.89
C PHE A 238 7.75 4.89 -10.88
N ALA A 239 6.91 5.82 -10.49
CA ALA A 239 5.86 6.37 -11.35
C ALA A 239 6.44 7.24 -12.48
N ASN A 240 7.41 8.10 -12.18
CA ASN A 240 7.95 9.09 -13.11
C ASN A 240 9.12 8.58 -13.99
N GLY A 241 9.54 7.33 -13.84
CA GLY A 241 10.60 6.73 -14.66
C GLY A 241 11.99 6.70 -14.03
N GLY A 242 12.13 7.09 -12.76
CA GLY A 242 13.37 6.95 -11.99
C GLY A 242 13.96 8.24 -11.42
N THR A 243 13.25 9.36 -11.48
CA THR A 243 13.68 10.59 -10.82
C THR A 243 13.20 10.61 -9.37
N LEU A 244 14.13 10.59 -8.43
CA LEU A 244 13.82 10.75 -7.01
C LEU A 244 13.82 12.24 -6.68
N TYR A 245 12.64 12.80 -6.42
CA TYR A 245 12.49 14.17 -5.94
C TYR A 245 12.61 14.26 -4.43
N TYR A 246 13.08 15.41 -3.92
CA TYR A 246 12.77 15.78 -2.55
C TYR A 246 11.27 16.04 -2.44
N LEU A 247 10.65 15.48 -1.41
CA LEU A 247 9.27 15.80 -1.08
C LEU A 247 9.20 17.21 -0.50
N GLN A 248 8.25 18.00 -0.96
CA GLN A 248 8.09 19.39 -0.54
C GLN A 248 6.63 19.64 -0.14
N TYR A 249 6.46 20.25 1.02
CA TYR A 249 5.16 20.66 1.53
C TYR A 249 5.20 22.20 1.70
N PRO A 250 4.41 22.96 0.93
CA PRO A 250 4.40 24.42 1.06
C PRO A 250 3.96 24.82 2.47
N HIS A 251 4.63 25.80 3.07
CA HIS A 251 4.30 26.36 4.38
C HIS A 251 3.69 27.77 4.29
N SER A 252 3.59 28.31 3.08
CA SER A 252 2.99 29.60 2.79
C SER A 252 2.30 29.62 1.43
N ARG A 253 1.43 30.61 1.21
CA ARG A 253 0.83 30.83 -0.12
C ARG A 253 1.86 31.17 -1.16
N GLU A 254 2.89 31.91 -0.78
CA GLU A 254 4.01 32.27 -1.67
C GLU A 254 4.78 31.03 -2.11
N GLU A 255 5.13 30.14 -1.19
CA GLU A 255 5.76 28.85 -1.52
C GLU A 255 4.87 27.96 -2.40
N ALA A 256 3.58 27.96 -2.17
CA ALA A 256 2.64 27.20 -2.99
C ALA A 256 2.51 27.75 -4.42
N GLN A 257 2.58 29.10 -4.59
CA GLN A 257 2.51 29.76 -5.89
C GLN A 257 3.82 29.65 -6.67
N ASN A 258 4.96 29.72 -5.96
CA ASN A 258 6.30 29.66 -6.53
C ASN A 258 6.94 28.27 -6.36
N PHE A 259 6.12 27.24 -6.38
CA PHE A 259 6.59 25.87 -6.18
C PHE A 259 7.51 25.41 -7.30
N GLU A 260 8.74 25.04 -6.96
CA GLU A 260 9.73 24.49 -7.87
C GLU A 260 10.12 23.06 -7.47
N PRO A 261 10.01 22.08 -8.38
CA PRO A 261 10.46 20.73 -8.13
C PRO A 261 11.96 20.67 -7.83
N ARG A 262 12.36 19.89 -6.81
CA ARG A 262 13.76 19.69 -6.45
C ARG A 262 14.15 18.23 -6.63
N VAL A 263 15.00 17.98 -7.62
CA VAL A 263 15.55 16.63 -7.84
C VAL A 263 16.55 16.30 -6.74
N LYS A 264 16.35 15.18 -6.04
CA LYS A 264 17.30 14.62 -5.08
C LYS A 264 18.39 13.81 -5.80
N ARG A 265 17.98 12.96 -6.72
CA ARG A 265 18.89 12.18 -7.61
C ARG A 265 18.12 11.53 -8.76
N ASP A 266 18.83 11.27 -9.85
CA ASP A 266 18.40 10.35 -10.90
C ASP A 266 18.88 8.95 -10.55
N LEU A 267 17.94 7.97 -10.57
CA LEU A 267 18.21 6.60 -10.17
C LEU A 267 18.81 5.76 -11.30
N ASN A 268 18.69 6.23 -12.55
CA ASN A 268 19.15 5.51 -13.76
C ASN A 268 18.63 4.07 -13.87
N ILE A 269 17.35 3.85 -13.49
CA ILE A 269 16.71 2.52 -13.44
C ILE A 269 15.65 2.31 -14.54
N SER A 270 15.56 3.22 -15.49
CA SER A 270 14.51 3.25 -16.52
C SER A 270 14.50 1.99 -17.39
N ASN A 271 15.63 1.31 -17.57
CA ASN A 271 15.80 0.07 -18.34
C ASN A 271 15.21 -1.17 -17.64
N VAL A 272 15.19 -1.22 -16.31
CA VAL A 272 14.68 -2.35 -15.52
C VAL A 272 13.31 -2.07 -14.88
N LEU A 273 12.92 -0.81 -14.81
CA LEU A 273 11.67 -0.38 -14.19
C LEU A 273 10.41 -1.02 -14.83
N PRO A 274 10.32 -1.22 -16.16
CA PRO A 274 9.17 -1.88 -16.79
C PRO A 274 8.86 -3.27 -16.22
N GLN A 275 9.91 -4.09 -15.94
CA GLN A 275 9.74 -5.43 -15.37
C GLN A 275 9.20 -5.39 -13.93
N VAL A 276 9.63 -4.40 -13.14
CA VAL A 276 9.14 -4.20 -11.78
C VAL A 276 7.70 -3.68 -11.79
N ARG A 277 7.37 -2.76 -12.70
CA ARG A 277 6.02 -2.24 -12.92
C ARG A 277 5.03 -3.36 -13.30
N GLU A 278 5.45 -4.27 -14.19
CA GLU A 278 4.63 -5.44 -14.55
C GLU A 278 4.26 -6.27 -13.31
N GLY A 279 5.20 -6.54 -12.42
CA GLY A 279 4.94 -7.25 -11.16
C GLY A 279 4.09 -6.47 -10.17
N MET A 280 4.21 -5.13 -10.12
CA MET A 280 3.35 -4.26 -9.31
C MET A 280 1.93 -4.18 -9.87
N LEU A 281 1.77 -4.17 -11.19
CA LEU A 281 0.47 -4.26 -11.86
C LEU A 281 -0.19 -5.62 -11.60
N ALA A 282 0.55 -6.71 -11.75
CA ALA A 282 0.09 -8.06 -11.45
C ALA A 282 -0.37 -8.22 -9.98
N ALA A 283 0.32 -7.56 -9.03
CA ALA A 283 -0.10 -7.54 -7.64
C ALA A 283 -1.49 -6.93 -7.43
N VAL A 284 -1.87 -5.95 -8.24
CA VAL A 284 -3.18 -5.30 -8.21
C VAL A 284 -4.23 -6.10 -9.00
N LEU A 285 -3.89 -6.63 -10.16
CA LEU A 285 -4.86 -7.34 -11.00
C LEU A 285 -5.31 -8.68 -10.39
N TYR A 286 -4.37 -9.50 -9.90
CA TYR A 286 -4.67 -10.84 -9.38
C TYR A 286 -3.94 -11.21 -8.10
N GLY A 287 -3.04 -10.34 -7.61
CA GLY A 287 -2.20 -10.62 -6.45
C GLY A 287 -2.73 -10.07 -5.13
N THR A 288 -1.80 -9.72 -4.24
CA THR A 288 -2.09 -9.30 -2.86
C THR A 288 -2.69 -7.90 -2.75
N GLY A 289 -2.55 -7.07 -3.79
CA GLY A 289 -3.06 -5.69 -3.88
C GLY A 289 -4.45 -5.57 -4.51
N ARG A 290 -5.09 -6.65 -4.91
CA ARG A 290 -6.35 -6.65 -5.69
C ARG A 290 -7.50 -5.84 -5.10
N LEU A 291 -7.48 -5.54 -3.80
CA LEU A 291 -8.50 -4.69 -3.16
C LEU A 291 -8.33 -3.20 -3.49
N SER A 292 -7.23 -2.79 -4.12
CA SER A 292 -7.07 -1.45 -4.68
C SER A 292 -7.61 -1.31 -6.10
N TYR A 293 -7.88 -2.43 -6.79
CA TYR A 293 -8.37 -2.45 -8.14
C TYR A 293 -9.87 -2.15 -8.21
N ASP A 294 -10.25 -1.34 -9.19
CA ASP A 294 -11.64 -1.05 -9.53
C ASP A 294 -11.83 -1.28 -11.03
N ALA A 295 -12.58 -2.32 -11.39
CA ALA A 295 -12.81 -2.71 -12.77
C ALA A 295 -13.58 -1.65 -13.60
N GLY A 296 -14.27 -0.72 -12.94
CA GLY A 296 -14.97 0.39 -13.58
C GLY A 296 -14.09 1.63 -13.85
N GLY A 297 -12.82 1.61 -13.40
CA GLY A 297 -11.89 2.72 -13.60
C GLY A 297 -10.98 2.54 -14.80
N GLU A 298 -10.65 3.64 -15.46
CA GLU A 298 -9.63 3.66 -16.52
C GLU A 298 -8.22 3.62 -15.92
N GLU A 299 -8.04 4.24 -14.74
CA GLU A 299 -6.78 4.29 -14.01
C GLU A 299 -6.58 2.99 -13.22
N THR A 300 -5.69 2.15 -13.70
CA THR A 300 -5.28 0.95 -12.96
C THR A 300 -4.07 1.28 -12.10
N PRO A 301 -4.16 1.23 -10.76
CA PRO A 301 -2.98 1.46 -9.93
C PRO A 301 -1.98 0.32 -10.06
N LEU A 302 -0.69 0.68 -9.92
CA LEU A 302 0.39 -0.27 -9.75
C LEU A 302 0.82 -0.21 -8.28
N GLY A 303 1.04 -1.36 -7.62
CA GLY A 303 1.33 -1.27 -6.19
C GLY A 303 1.89 -2.52 -5.55
N LYS A 304 2.33 -2.37 -4.29
CA LYS A 304 2.87 -3.45 -3.48
C LYS A 304 2.35 -3.40 -2.05
N THR A 305 1.88 -4.53 -1.57
CA THR A 305 1.44 -4.71 -0.18
C THR A 305 2.59 -5.14 0.73
N GLY A 306 2.53 -4.74 2.00
CA GLY A 306 3.35 -5.25 3.09
C GLY A 306 2.49 -5.69 4.27
N THR A 307 2.84 -6.78 4.94
CA THR A 307 2.18 -7.24 6.17
C THR A 307 3.19 -7.93 7.07
N CYS A 308 3.37 -7.43 8.26
CA CYS A 308 4.21 -8.05 9.28
C CYS A 308 3.84 -7.56 10.69
N ASP A 309 4.53 -8.05 11.70
CA ASP A 309 4.50 -7.51 13.06
C ASP A 309 5.79 -6.69 13.25
N ASP A 310 5.66 -5.42 13.65
CA ASP A 310 6.77 -4.55 14.02
C ASP A 310 7.07 -4.76 15.51
N ARG A 311 8.33 -5.06 15.83
CA ARG A 311 8.80 -5.27 17.19
C ARG A 311 9.38 -4.01 17.82
N ALA A 312 9.95 -3.12 17.03
CA ALA A 312 10.47 -1.83 17.47
C ALA A 312 9.28 -0.91 17.87
N ASN A 313 8.22 -0.90 17.06
CA ASN A 313 6.99 -0.18 17.33
C ASN A 313 5.84 -1.18 17.52
N PRO A 314 5.67 -1.81 18.71
CA PRO A 314 4.80 -2.96 18.89
C PRO A 314 3.41 -2.80 18.27
N SER A 315 3.26 -3.35 17.06
CA SER A 315 2.04 -3.29 16.26
C SER A 315 2.08 -4.28 15.11
N ARG A 316 0.91 -4.71 14.67
CA ARG A 316 0.78 -5.25 13.32
C ARG A 316 0.86 -4.09 12.34
N ILE A 317 1.49 -4.35 11.22
CA ILE A 317 1.66 -3.39 10.12
C ILE A 317 0.96 -3.92 8.87
N GLY A 318 0.22 -3.02 8.23
CA GLY A 318 -0.32 -3.20 6.90
C GLY A 318 0.10 -2.02 6.03
N TRP A 319 0.92 -2.27 5.03
CA TRP A 319 1.35 -1.30 4.05
C TRP A 319 0.69 -1.51 2.69
N PHE A 320 0.42 -0.44 2.00
CA PHE A 320 0.26 -0.44 0.56
C PHE A 320 0.92 0.81 -0.03
N VAL A 321 1.83 0.58 -0.96
CA VAL A 321 2.49 1.62 -1.74
C VAL A 321 2.06 1.47 -3.18
N SER A 322 1.69 2.58 -3.83
CA SER A 322 1.14 2.54 -5.19
C SER A 322 1.20 3.90 -5.88
N TYR A 323 0.96 3.90 -7.16
CA TYR A 323 0.70 5.08 -7.97
C TYR A 323 -0.34 4.76 -9.06
N ALA A 324 -0.99 5.77 -9.58
CA ALA A 324 -1.93 5.68 -10.69
C ALA A 324 -1.71 6.86 -11.67
N ASP A 325 -1.76 6.60 -12.96
CA ASP A 325 -1.70 5.30 -13.62
C ASP A 325 -0.28 5.02 -14.18
N GLU A 326 -0.13 3.99 -15.05
CA GLU A 326 1.18 3.68 -15.63
C GLU A 326 1.62 4.71 -16.68
N ALA A 327 0.67 5.20 -17.48
CA ALA A 327 0.97 6.05 -18.63
C ALA A 327 1.15 7.54 -18.24
N HIS A 328 0.31 8.05 -17.36
CA HIS A 328 0.29 9.45 -16.96
C HIS A 328 0.08 9.56 -15.44
N PRO A 329 1.08 9.15 -14.63
CA PRO A 329 0.92 9.10 -13.18
C PRO A 329 0.70 10.52 -12.61
N LYS A 330 -0.44 10.72 -11.93
CA LYS A 330 -0.81 11.99 -11.29
C LYS A 330 -0.66 11.95 -9.78
N ILE A 331 -0.62 10.75 -9.18
CA ILE A 331 -0.56 10.58 -7.74
C ILE A 331 0.18 9.29 -7.37
N ALA A 332 1.08 9.40 -6.40
CA ALA A 332 1.68 8.27 -5.71
C ALA A 332 1.24 8.27 -4.24
N LEU A 333 0.94 7.08 -3.71
CA LEU A 333 0.39 6.88 -2.37
C LEU A 333 1.24 5.93 -1.54
N ALA A 334 1.45 6.28 -0.27
CA ALA A 334 1.86 5.36 0.78
C ALA A 334 0.79 5.30 1.86
N VAL A 335 0.19 4.13 2.06
CA VAL A 335 -0.82 3.87 3.09
C VAL A 335 -0.24 2.95 4.14
N LEU A 336 -0.15 3.42 5.38
CA LEU A 336 0.23 2.67 6.56
C LEU A 336 -0.98 2.43 7.44
N LEU A 337 -1.20 1.20 7.86
CA LEU A 337 -2.10 0.83 8.94
C LEU A 337 -1.32 0.14 10.05
N ARG A 338 -1.59 0.50 11.31
CA ARG A 338 -1.00 -0.14 12.49
C ARG A 338 -2.08 -0.57 13.47
N GLY A 339 -1.80 -1.59 14.28
CA GLY A 339 -2.78 -2.00 15.27
C GLY A 339 -2.55 -3.38 15.89
N ASN A 340 -3.55 -3.87 16.61
CA ASN A 340 -3.50 -5.10 17.40
C ASN A 340 -4.49 -6.17 16.93
N THR A 341 -5.06 -6.03 15.74
CA THR A 341 -5.99 -7.02 15.19
C THR A 341 -5.55 -7.55 13.84
N ARG A 342 -6.05 -8.74 13.45
CA ARG A 342 -5.79 -9.33 12.12
C ARG A 342 -6.37 -8.53 10.95
N ARG A 343 -7.16 -7.50 11.21
CA ARG A 343 -7.67 -6.57 10.19
C ARG A 343 -6.55 -5.69 9.64
N VAL A 344 -5.52 -5.41 10.44
CA VAL A 344 -4.34 -4.66 10.02
C VAL A 344 -3.44 -5.56 9.17
N LYS A 345 -3.44 -5.33 7.88
CA LYS A 345 -2.69 -6.09 6.86
C LYS A 345 -2.63 -5.33 5.54
N GLY A 346 -1.68 -5.66 4.68
CA GLY A 346 -1.49 -5.03 3.37
C GLY A 346 -2.74 -4.99 2.48
N PRO A 347 -3.50 -6.09 2.30
CA PRO A 347 -4.76 -6.03 1.56
C PRO A 347 -5.78 -5.02 2.11
N THR A 348 -5.81 -4.77 3.42
CA THR A 348 -6.67 -3.70 3.99
C THR A 348 -6.13 -2.31 3.65
N ALA A 349 -4.81 -2.11 3.67
CA ALA A 349 -4.20 -0.85 3.21
C ALA A 349 -4.44 -0.63 1.70
N ALA A 350 -4.38 -1.70 0.90
CA ALA A 350 -4.74 -1.65 -0.52
C ALA A 350 -6.21 -1.25 -0.73
N GLN A 351 -7.12 -1.74 0.12
CA GLN A 351 -8.53 -1.32 0.08
C GLN A 351 -8.70 0.17 0.37
N VAL A 352 -7.96 0.72 1.34
CA VAL A 352 -7.95 2.16 1.63
C VAL A 352 -7.51 2.95 0.39
N ALA A 353 -6.41 2.56 -0.24
CA ALA A 353 -5.94 3.20 -1.48
C ALA A 353 -6.97 3.09 -2.61
N GLY A 354 -7.63 1.94 -2.77
CA GLY A 354 -8.70 1.76 -3.76
C GLY A 354 -9.89 2.70 -3.55
N VAL A 355 -10.25 2.97 -2.28
CA VAL A 355 -11.28 3.97 -1.95
C VAL A 355 -10.80 5.38 -2.34
N ILE A 356 -9.52 5.72 -2.08
CA ILE A 356 -8.95 7.01 -2.48
C ILE A 356 -9.03 7.17 -4.00
N TYR A 357 -8.52 6.23 -4.78
CA TYR A 357 -8.54 6.30 -6.24
C TYR A 357 -9.95 6.45 -6.81
N ARG A 358 -10.93 5.70 -6.29
CA ARG A 358 -12.34 5.82 -6.69
C ARG A 358 -12.89 7.20 -6.40
N LYS A 359 -12.68 7.75 -5.20
CA LYS A 359 -13.16 9.10 -4.84
C LYS A 359 -12.52 10.19 -5.71
N LEU A 360 -11.23 10.07 -6.01
CA LEU A 360 -10.53 11.00 -6.90
C LEU A 360 -11.12 10.94 -8.31
N ARG A 361 -11.40 9.74 -8.83
CA ARG A 361 -12.06 9.58 -10.12
C ARG A 361 -13.49 10.16 -10.14
N GLU A 362 -14.28 9.93 -9.09
CA GLU A 362 -15.63 10.49 -8.95
C GLU A 362 -15.60 12.03 -8.98
N GLN A 363 -14.49 12.65 -8.60
CA GLN A 363 -14.26 14.10 -8.67
C GLN A 363 -13.49 14.54 -9.93
N ASN A 364 -13.36 13.69 -10.93
CA ASN A 364 -12.66 13.94 -12.19
C ASN A 364 -11.16 14.35 -12.01
N TYR A 365 -10.53 13.94 -10.91
CA TYR A 365 -9.13 14.30 -10.62
C TYR A 365 -8.15 13.82 -11.70
N PHE A 366 -8.44 12.68 -12.32
CA PHE A 366 -7.61 12.08 -13.37
C PHE A 366 -7.94 12.60 -14.78
N ALA A 367 -9.02 13.36 -14.98
CA ALA A 367 -9.32 13.94 -16.26
C ALA A 367 -8.16 14.83 -16.74
N GLU A 368 -7.83 14.79 -18.03
CA GLU A 368 -6.87 15.69 -18.61
C GLU A 368 -7.36 17.13 -18.44
N THR A 369 -6.61 17.94 -17.69
CA THR A 369 -6.82 19.37 -17.68
C THR A 369 -6.43 19.88 -19.07
N SER A 370 -7.42 19.98 -19.97
CA SER A 370 -7.25 20.72 -21.21
C SER A 370 -6.88 22.16 -20.86
N LYS A 371 -5.59 22.47 -20.98
CA LYS A 371 -4.97 23.81 -21.04
C LYS A 371 -5.67 24.91 -20.23
N GLY A 372 -4.99 25.39 -19.20
CA GLY A 372 -5.20 26.72 -18.65
C GLY A 372 -5.37 26.70 -17.14
N THR A 373 -4.30 26.95 -16.45
CA THR A 373 -4.28 27.45 -15.08
C THR A 373 -5.16 28.69 -14.94
N ALA A 374 -6.44 28.48 -14.67
CA ALA A 374 -7.26 29.55 -14.14
C ALA A 374 -7.08 29.50 -12.62
N VAL A 375 -6.23 30.38 -12.09
CA VAL A 375 -6.22 30.74 -10.68
C VAL A 375 -7.63 31.21 -10.34
N PRO A 376 -8.32 30.63 -9.32
CA PRO A 376 -9.61 31.15 -8.89
C PRO A 376 -9.41 32.57 -8.38
N THR A 377 -9.97 33.56 -9.09
CA THR A 377 -10.08 34.92 -8.59
C THR A 377 -11.04 34.91 -7.40
N PRO A 378 -10.67 35.51 -6.26
CA PRO A 378 -11.59 35.66 -5.15
C PRO A 378 -12.74 36.58 -5.57
N SER A 379 -13.96 36.09 -5.42
CA SER A 379 -15.17 36.92 -5.58
C SER A 379 -15.13 38.06 -4.59
N SER A 380 -15.04 39.30 -5.11
CA SER A 380 -15.26 40.51 -4.36
C SER A 380 -16.72 40.57 -3.96
N GLY A 381 -17.03 40.19 -2.71
CA GLY A 381 -18.31 40.48 -2.06
C GLY A 381 -18.43 41.98 -1.85
N LYS A 382 -19.50 42.56 -2.39
CA LYS A 382 -20.05 43.84 -1.93
C LYS A 382 -20.94 43.61 -0.72
#